data_424640f55e604624da9174628f02fefe
#
_entry.id   424640f55e604624da9174628f02fefe
#
_cell.length_a   1.000
_cell.length_b   1.000
_cell.length_c   1.000
_cell.angle_alpha   90.00
_cell.angle_beta   90.00
_cell.angle_gamma   90.00
#
_symmetry.space_group_name_H-M   'P 1'
#
loop_
_entity.id
_entity.type
_entity.pdbx_description
1 polymer ?
#
loop_
_entity_poly.entity_id
_entity_poly.type
_entity_poly.pdbx_seq_one_letter_code
_entity_poly.pdbx_strand_id
1 'polypeptide(L)'
;DALTSAYGYPPTTITGSVEKDIVMIPPMIGVKVAVSDHRSSNPSGDDLIALATAARRAGLLSGTPGLVTMHMGSGKGRLDPVFYVLDHSDVPAKNLLPTHMLRTPELMDAGVELVKRGGYIDCTAGSDDQAVEDQAVKLFDLLHRNGMNMDHVTMSSDAFGSQPRFNAEGECVGLTYASPKYLHKTI
;
A
#
# COMPACT_ATOMS: atom_id res chain seq x y z
N ASP A 1 -14.62 -1.89 -6.71
CA ASP A 1 -14.19 -2.23 -5.35
C ASP A 1 -13.67 -0.98 -4.66
N ALA A 2 -13.82 -0.90 -3.34
CA ALA A 2 -13.42 0.24 -2.54
C ALA A 2 -12.75 -0.21 -1.22
N LEU A 3 -12.01 0.71 -0.60
CA LEU A 3 -11.42 0.52 0.71
C LEU A 3 -12.02 1.56 1.66
N THR A 4 -12.36 1.15 2.89
CA THR A 4 -12.74 2.09 3.92
C THR A 4 -11.52 2.77 4.54
N SER A 5 -11.72 3.90 5.24
CA SER A 5 -10.65 4.71 5.83
C SER A 5 -9.72 5.35 4.79
N ALA A 6 -8.63 5.95 5.24
CA ALA A 6 -7.64 6.61 4.39
C ALA A 6 -6.21 6.41 4.95
N TYR A 7 -5.67 7.39 5.67
CA TYR A 7 -4.27 7.37 6.13
C TYR A 7 -4.13 7.11 7.63
N GLY A 8 -5.11 7.56 8.41
CA GLY A 8 -4.99 7.60 9.86
C GLY A 8 -5.30 6.27 10.54
N TYR A 9 -4.75 6.11 11.74
CA TYR A 9 -5.15 5.10 12.70
C TYR A 9 -5.46 5.79 14.04
N PRO A 10 -6.55 5.49 14.74
CA PRO A 10 -7.63 4.56 14.35
C PRO A 10 -8.30 4.93 13.02
N PRO A 11 -8.79 3.91 12.26
CA PRO A 11 -9.39 4.16 10.95
C PRO A 11 -10.68 4.97 11.05
N THR A 12 -10.85 5.93 10.16
CA THR A 12 -12.13 6.63 9.99
C THR A 12 -13.07 5.77 9.14
N THR A 13 -14.22 5.41 9.70
CA THR A 13 -15.18 4.48 9.08
C THR A 13 -16.55 5.13 8.89
N ILE A 14 -17.34 4.59 7.96
CA ILE A 14 -18.69 5.10 7.63
C ILE A 14 -19.71 4.61 8.66
N THR A 15 -19.61 3.34 9.07
CA THR A 15 -20.60 2.69 9.95
C THR A 15 -20.14 2.57 11.40
N GLY A 16 -18.96 3.09 11.72
CA GLY A 16 -18.37 3.04 13.07
C GLY A 16 -17.37 1.89 13.29
N SER A 17 -17.19 0.98 12.34
CA SER A 17 -16.10 -0.01 12.38
C SER A 17 -15.73 -0.52 10.99
N VAL A 18 -14.46 -0.92 10.82
CA VAL A 18 -13.96 -1.53 9.58
C VAL A 18 -14.78 -2.78 9.20
N GLU A 19 -15.11 -3.61 10.17
CA GLU A 19 -15.90 -4.82 9.94
C GLU A 19 -17.29 -4.52 9.38
N LYS A 20 -17.98 -3.56 9.98
CA LYS A 20 -19.32 -3.16 9.51
C LYS A 20 -19.25 -2.54 8.11
N ASP A 21 -18.24 -1.71 7.84
CA ASP A 21 -18.08 -1.13 6.51
C ASP A 21 -17.91 -2.22 5.45
N ILE A 22 -17.03 -3.20 5.68
CA ILE A 22 -16.77 -4.30 4.73
C ILE A 22 -18.00 -5.21 4.57
N VAL A 23 -18.70 -5.51 5.66
CA VAL A 23 -19.86 -6.43 5.61
C VAL A 23 -21.11 -5.76 5.05
N MET A 24 -21.34 -4.48 5.38
CA MET A 24 -22.61 -3.80 5.11
C MET A 24 -22.61 -2.95 3.84
N ILE A 25 -21.42 -2.61 3.30
CA ILE A 25 -21.29 -1.75 2.12
C ILE A 25 -20.69 -2.57 0.97
N PRO A 26 -21.50 -3.04 0.00
CA PRO A 26 -21.08 -4.03 -1.00
C PRO A 26 -19.77 -3.77 -1.76
N PRO A 27 -19.40 -2.51 -2.12
CA PRO A 27 -18.13 -2.29 -2.81
C PRO A 27 -16.90 -2.35 -1.88
N MET A 28 -17.06 -2.40 -0.55
CA MET A 28 -15.94 -2.40 0.38
C MET A 28 -15.31 -3.79 0.47
N ILE A 29 -14.03 -3.89 0.11
CA ILE A 29 -13.27 -5.15 0.12
C ILE A 29 -12.14 -5.16 1.14
N GLY A 30 -11.92 -4.06 1.86
CA GLY A 30 -10.82 -3.92 2.81
C GLY A 30 -10.72 -2.52 3.39
N VAL A 31 -9.59 -2.25 4.02
CA VAL A 31 -9.28 -0.99 4.70
C VAL A 31 -7.93 -0.43 4.22
N LYS A 32 -7.81 0.90 4.20
CA LYS A 32 -6.55 1.60 3.91
C LYS A 32 -5.97 2.24 5.17
N VAL A 33 -4.64 2.21 5.30
CA VAL A 33 -3.87 2.87 6.37
C VAL A 33 -2.51 3.32 5.84
N ALA A 34 -1.90 4.36 6.40
CA ALA A 34 -0.52 4.73 6.10
C ALA A 34 0.44 4.13 7.14
N VAL A 35 1.57 3.60 6.66
CA VAL A 35 2.60 2.96 7.48
C VAL A 35 3.97 3.49 7.08
N SER A 36 4.81 3.79 8.07
CA SER A 36 6.18 4.31 7.84
C SER A 36 6.22 5.54 6.92
N ASP A 37 5.21 6.39 7.04
CA ASP A 37 5.05 7.64 6.27
C ASP A 37 4.92 8.83 7.23
N HIS A 38 5.42 10.00 6.82
CA HIS A 38 5.33 11.22 7.64
C HIS A 38 3.89 11.69 7.91
N ARG A 39 2.92 11.20 7.13
CA ARG A 39 1.47 11.45 7.32
C ARG A 39 0.77 10.34 8.10
N SER A 40 1.52 9.29 8.46
CA SER A 40 0.98 8.17 9.22
C SER A 40 0.76 8.55 10.68
N SER A 41 -0.29 8.00 11.29
CA SER A 41 -0.45 7.99 12.76
C SER A 41 0.54 7.03 13.44
N ASN A 42 1.41 6.37 12.68
CA ASN A 42 2.37 5.37 13.13
C ASN A 42 1.74 4.27 14.00
N PRO A 43 0.77 3.50 13.44
CA PRO A 43 0.17 2.40 14.17
C PRO A 43 1.26 1.42 14.62
N SER A 44 1.14 0.91 15.82
CA SER A 44 2.01 -0.15 16.33
C SER A 44 1.76 -1.48 15.59
N GLY A 45 2.63 -2.46 15.78
CA GLY A 45 2.41 -3.80 15.24
C GLY A 45 1.11 -4.43 15.77
N ASP A 46 0.79 -4.21 17.05
CA ASP A 46 -0.45 -4.69 17.66
C ASP A 46 -1.70 -4.00 17.09
N ASP A 47 -1.61 -2.70 16.79
CA ASP A 47 -2.68 -1.97 16.11
C ASP A 47 -2.94 -2.54 14.71
N LEU A 48 -1.88 -2.88 13.98
CA LEU A 48 -1.99 -3.51 12.66
C LEU A 48 -2.53 -4.94 12.75
N ILE A 49 -2.17 -5.71 13.77
CA ILE A 49 -2.76 -7.03 14.04
C ILE A 49 -4.27 -6.89 14.25
N ALA A 50 -4.70 -5.95 15.10
CA ALA A 50 -6.12 -5.71 15.36
C ALA A 50 -6.86 -5.32 14.07
N LEU A 51 -6.30 -4.39 13.29
CA LEU A 51 -6.87 -3.93 12.03
C LEU A 51 -6.97 -5.05 10.99
N ALA A 52 -5.90 -5.81 10.80
CA ALA A 52 -5.85 -6.89 9.83
C ALA A 52 -6.77 -8.05 10.20
N THR A 53 -6.87 -8.37 11.48
CA THR A 53 -7.81 -9.38 12.00
C THR A 53 -9.26 -8.95 11.75
N ALA A 54 -9.60 -7.69 12.02
CA ALA A 54 -10.94 -7.14 11.77
C ALA A 54 -11.29 -7.19 10.27
N ALA A 55 -10.40 -6.71 9.41
CA ALA A 55 -10.60 -6.74 7.96
C ALA A 55 -10.75 -8.17 7.42
N ARG A 56 -9.87 -9.08 7.83
CA ARG A 56 -9.93 -10.50 7.43
C ARG A 56 -11.22 -11.17 7.86
N ARG A 57 -11.64 -10.99 9.11
CA ARG A 57 -12.89 -11.58 9.63
C ARG A 57 -14.09 -11.07 8.85
N ALA A 58 -14.15 -9.78 8.58
CA ALA A 58 -15.20 -9.19 7.77
C ALA A 58 -15.20 -9.73 6.34
N GLY A 59 -14.03 -9.88 5.73
CA GLY A 59 -13.88 -10.46 4.40
C GLY A 59 -14.38 -11.90 4.34
N LEU A 60 -14.10 -12.73 5.34
CA LEU A 60 -14.62 -14.09 5.43
C LEU A 60 -16.15 -14.12 5.53
N LEU A 61 -16.76 -13.17 6.25
CA LEU A 61 -18.21 -13.06 6.40
C LEU A 61 -18.91 -12.56 5.13
N SER A 62 -18.29 -11.62 4.40
CA SER A 62 -18.87 -10.99 3.22
C SER A 62 -18.47 -11.65 1.89
N GLY A 63 -17.55 -12.62 1.92
CA GLY A 63 -17.02 -13.25 0.71
C GLY A 63 -16.07 -12.32 -0.08
N THR A 64 -15.44 -11.35 0.58
CA THR A 64 -14.47 -10.41 -0.01
C THR A 64 -13.05 -10.69 0.48
N PRO A 65 -12.01 -10.12 -0.14
CA PRO A 65 -10.62 -10.38 0.25
C PRO A 65 -10.27 -9.99 1.69
N GLY A 66 -10.92 -9.00 2.29
CA GLY A 66 -10.58 -8.49 3.61
C GLY A 66 -9.17 -7.92 3.68
N LEU A 67 -8.81 -7.07 2.70
CA LEU A 67 -7.46 -6.52 2.54
C LEU A 67 -7.17 -5.39 3.53
N VAL A 68 -5.92 -5.30 3.95
CA VAL A 68 -5.32 -4.09 4.51
C VAL A 68 -4.35 -3.52 3.48
N THR A 69 -4.76 -2.47 2.80
CA THR A 69 -3.88 -1.75 1.86
C THR A 69 -3.11 -0.69 2.62
N MET A 70 -1.80 -0.75 2.55
CA MET A 70 -0.91 0.14 3.30
C MET A 70 -0.19 1.10 2.36
N HIS A 71 -0.46 2.41 2.54
CA HIS A 71 0.35 3.45 1.91
C HIS A 71 1.73 3.48 2.58
N MET A 72 2.74 3.00 1.89
CA MET A 72 4.10 2.99 2.41
C MET A 72 4.80 4.32 2.16
N GLY A 73 5.38 4.89 3.21
CA GLY A 73 6.28 6.02 3.11
C GLY A 73 7.73 5.62 2.91
N SER A 74 8.62 6.61 2.98
CA SER A 74 10.08 6.43 3.01
C SER A 74 10.64 6.41 4.45
N GLY A 75 9.77 6.16 5.44
CA GLY A 75 10.15 6.13 6.84
C GLY A 75 11.06 4.95 7.19
N LYS A 76 11.85 5.11 8.24
CA LYS A 76 12.86 4.13 8.68
C LYS A 76 12.29 2.75 9.01
N GLY A 77 11.02 2.68 9.43
CA GLY A 77 10.34 1.43 9.79
C GLY A 77 10.04 0.51 8.59
N ARG A 78 10.06 1.03 7.36
CA ARG A 78 9.81 0.22 6.16
C ARG A 78 8.62 -0.73 6.34
N LEU A 79 8.82 -2.04 6.14
CA LEU A 79 7.81 -3.09 6.39
C LEU A 79 7.94 -3.75 7.77
N ASP A 80 8.76 -3.23 8.69
CA ASP A 80 8.91 -3.84 10.02
C ASP A 80 7.56 -4.05 10.73
N PRO A 81 6.59 -3.09 10.72
CA PRO A 81 5.27 -3.32 11.32
C PRO A 81 4.46 -4.42 10.61
N VAL A 82 4.66 -4.62 9.31
CA VAL A 82 4.02 -5.69 8.53
C VAL A 82 4.61 -7.05 8.91
N PHE A 83 5.92 -7.15 9.02
CA PHE A 83 6.58 -8.37 9.48
C PHE A 83 6.20 -8.70 10.92
N TYR A 84 6.03 -7.70 11.77
CA TYR A 84 5.52 -7.91 13.12
C TYR A 84 4.15 -8.60 13.11
N VAL A 85 3.22 -8.17 12.24
CA VAL A 85 1.91 -8.84 12.09
C VAL A 85 2.09 -10.32 11.71
N LEU A 86 2.97 -10.61 10.75
CA LEU A 86 3.20 -11.98 10.29
C LEU A 86 3.86 -12.87 11.32
N ASP A 87 4.69 -12.30 12.17
CA ASP A 87 5.46 -13.04 13.18
C ASP A 87 4.68 -13.23 14.49
N HIS A 88 3.64 -12.41 14.76
CA HIS A 88 2.90 -12.38 16.03
C HIS A 88 1.40 -12.63 15.88
N SER A 89 0.91 -13.03 14.69
CA SER A 89 -0.50 -13.32 14.48
C SER A 89 -0.72 -14.39 13.41
N ASP A 90 -1.95 -14.90 13.33
CA ASP A 90 -2.38 -15.85 12.29
C ASP A 90 -2.95 -15.14 11.03
N VAL A 91 -2.69 -13.85 10.85
CA VAL A 91 -3.11 -13.11 9.65
C VAL A 91 -2.24 -13.56 8.47
N PRO A 92 -2.82 -14.13 7.40
CA PRO A 92 -2.04 -14.53 6.24
C PRO A 92 -1.44 -13.33 5.50
N ALA A 93 -0.22 -13.47 5.00
CA ALA A 93 0.47 -12.43 4.27
C ALA A 93 -0.36 -11.85 3.09
N LYS A 94 -1.18 -12.67 2.43
CA LYS A 94 -2.07 -12.25 1.34
C LYS A 94 -3.15 -11.23 1.72
N ASN A 95 -3.42 -11.03 3.00
CA ASN A 95 -4.34 -9.99 3.47
C ASN A 95 -3.66 -8.61 3.62
N LEU A 96 -2.35 -8.55 3.49
CA LEU A 96 -1.54 -7.35 3.66
C LEU A 96 -0.99 -6.91 2.30
N LEU A 97 -1.37 -5.70 1.84
CA LEU A 97 -0.99 -5.18 0.53
C LEU A 97 -0.31 -3.81 0.68
N PRO A 98 1.01 -3.77 0.89
CA PRO A 98 1.75 -2.51 0.85
C PRO A 98 1.84 -1.98 -0.59
N THR A 99 1.54 -0.69 -0.77
CA THR A 99 1.68 0.02 -2.05
C THR A 99 2.80 1.06 -2.00
N HIS A 100 3.23 1.56 -3.14
CA HIS A 100 4.34 2.49 -3.34
C HIS A 100 5.72 1.86 -3.06
N MET A 101 5.89 0.57 -3.37
CA MET A 101 7.06 -0.19 -2.98
C MET A 101 8.37 0.22 -3.70
N LEU A 102 8.30 1.07 -4.72
CA LEU A 102 9.47 1.57 -5.46
C LEU A 102 10.10 2.85 -4.87
N ARG A 103 9.73 3.24 -3.64
CA ARG A 103 10.19 4.53 -3.06
C ARG A 103 11.66 4.54 -2.67
N THR A 104 12.16 3.46 -2.09
CA THR A 104 13.58 3.35 -1.70
C THR A 104 14.09 1.92 -1.94
N PRO A 105 15.41 1.75 -2.19
CA PRO A 105 16.00 0.42 -2.34
C PRO A 105 15.72 -0.52 -1.16
N GLU A 106 15.80 0.00 0.07
CA GLU A 106 15.56 -0.80 1.29
C GLU A 106 14.09 -1.22 1.41
N LEU A 107 13.16 -0.42 0.89
CA LEU A 107 11.74 -0.79 0.85
C LEU A 107 11.50 -1.88 -0.21
N MET A 108 12.20 -1.82 -1.36
CA MET A 108 12.17 -2.87 -2.37
C MET A 108 12.68 -4.20 -1.81
N ASP A 109 13.81 -4.21 -1.08
CA ASP A 109 14.34 -5.41 -0.44
C ASP A 109 13.35 -6.01 0.57
N ALA A 110 12.71 -5.16 1.38
CA ALA A 110 11.66 -5.59 2.30
C ALA A 110 10.44 -6.15 1.54
N GLY A 111 10.07 -5.56 0.40
CA GLY A 111 9.02 -6.05 -0.47
C GLY A 111 9.31 -7.45 -1.02
N VAL A 112 10.52 -7.69 -1.49
CA VAL A 112 10.97 -9.01 -1.96
C VAL A 112 10.87 -10.05 -0.83
N GLU A 113 11.25 -9.68 0.39
CA GLU A 113 11.10 -10.58 1.55
C GLU A 113 9.62 -10.88 1.85
N LEU A 114 8.72 -9.90 1.73
CA LEU A 114 7.28 -10.11 1.90
C LEU A 114 6.72 -11.07 0.82
N VAL A 115 7.15 -10.92 -0.43
CA VAL A 115 6.77 -11.84 -1.52
C VAL A 115 7.23 -13.27 -1.22
N LYS A 116 8.46 -13.46 -0.73
CA LYS A 116 8.95 -14.79 -0.31
C LYS A 116 8.12 -15.42 0.81
N ARG A 117 7.49 -14.60 1.65
CA ARG A 117 6.54 -15.04 2.70
C ARG A 117 5.11 -15.24 2.18
N GLY A 118 4.88 -15.16 0.85
CA GLY A 118 3.58 -15.35 0.21
C GLY A 118 2.66 -14.11 0.24
N GLY A 119 3.20 -12.93 0.54
CA GLY A 119 2.50 -11.66 0.47
C GLY A 119 2.47 -11.09 -0.94
N TYR A 120 1.70 -10.01 -1.11
CA TYR A 120 1.64 -9.23 -2.34
C TYR A 120 2.22 -7.84 -2.08
N ILE A 121 2.80 -7.26 -3.11
CA ILE A 121 3.27 -5.87 -3.11
C ILE A 121 2.70 -5.13 -4.31
N ASP A 122 2.47 -3.82 -4.14
CA ASP A 122 2.00 -2.97 -5.21
C ASP A 122 3.01 -1.85 -5.51
N CYS A 123 3.32 -1.68 -6.77
CA CYS A 123 4.18 -0.64 -7.29
C CYS A 123 3.33 0.48 -7.88
N THR A 124 3.79 1.71 -7.77
CA THR A 124 3.07 2.86 -8.33
C THR A 124 3.74 3.31 -9.62
N ALA A 125 2.94 3.49 -10.65
CA ALA A 125 3.38 4.03 -11.94
C ALA A 125 3.84 5.49 -11.80
N GLY A 126 4.55 6.00 -12.80
CA GLY A 126 4.94 7.40 -12.87
C GLY A 126 3.73 8.33 -12.95
N SER A 127 3.92 9.57 -12.51
CA SER A 127 2.89 10.62 -12.55
C SER A 127 2.98 11.52 -13.78
N ASP A 128 4.14 11.52 -14.45
CA ASP A 128 4.44 12.25 -15.67
C ASP A 128 5.45 11.46 -16.51
N ASP A 129 5.85 11.98 -17.67
CA ASP A 129 6.68 11.24 -18.61
C ASP A 129 8.08 10.92 -18.05
N GLN A 130 8.68 11.81 -17.24
CA GLN A 130 9.98 11.54 -16.60
C GLN A 130 9.82 10.51 -15.48
N ALA A 131 8.79 10.64 -14.65
CA ALA A 131 8.53 9.70 -13.58
C ALA A 131 8.18 8.29 -14.11
N VAL A 132 7.62 8.17 -15.31
CA VAL A 132 7.40 6.88 -15.98
C VAL A 132 8.70 6.14 -16.21
N GLU A 133 9.71 6.82 -16.77
CA GLU A 133 11.03 6.23 -17.01
C GLU A 133 11.70 5.82 -15.71
N ASP A 134 11.67 6.70 -14.70
CA ASP A 134 12.25 6.42 -13.38
C ASP A 134 11.57 5.22 -12.69
N GLN A 135 10.24 5.12 -12.76
CA GLN A 135 9.51 4.01 -12.16
C GLN A 135 9.70 2.71 -12.92
N ALA A 136 9.82 2.74 -14.25
CA ALA A 136 10.13 1.57 -15.05
C ALA A 136 11.51 0.98 -14.69
N VAL A 137 12.53 1.84 -14.54
CA VAL A 137 13.87 1.42 -14.09
C VAL A 137 13.82 0.80 -12.69
N LYS A 138 13.10 1.42 -11.75
CA LYS A 138 12.95 0.90 -10.39
C LYS A 138 12.16 -0.42 -10.35
N LEU A 139 11.11 -0.54 -11.17
CA LEU A 139 10.38 -1.80 -11.30
C LEU A 139 11.30 -2.92 -11.80
N PHE A 140 12.12 -2.64 -12.81
CA PHE A 140 13.08 -3.61 -13.33
C PHE A 140 14.11 -4.01 -12.26
N ASP A 141 14.64 -3.06 -11.49
CA ASP A 141 15.53 -3.35 -10.35
C ASP A 141 14.84 -4.23 -9.29
N LEU A 142 13.59 -3.91 -8.93
CA LEU A 142 12.80 -4.73 -8.01
C LEU A 142 12.64 -6.17 -8.54
N LEU A 143 12.26 -6.31 -9.81
CA LEU A 143 12.08 -7.64 -10.41
C LEU A 143 13.40 -8.42 -10.47
N HIS A 144 14.51 -7.75 -10.76
CA HIS A 144 15.83 -8.37 -10.72
C HIS A 144 16.16 -8.89 -9.32
N ARG A 145 15.92 -8.10 -8.27
CA ARG A 145 16.09 -8.52 -6.86
C ARG A 145 15.18 -9.70 -6.50
N ASN A 146 14.01 -9.79 -7.12
CA ASN A 146 13.04 -10.89 -6.95
C ASN A 146 13.30 -12.10 -7.89
N GLY A 147 14.47 -12.17 -8.51
CA GLY A 147 14.83 -13.26 -9.43
C GLY A 147 13.99 -13.25 -10.71
N MET A 148 13.54 -12.08 -11.18
CA MET A 148 12.63 -11.88 -12.32
C MET A 148 11.26 -12.55 -12.15
N ASN A 149 10.89 -12.90 -10.93
CA ASN A 149 9.55 -13.40 -10.63
C ASN A 149 8.57 -12.24 -10.52
N MET A 150 7.52 -12.24 -11.33
CA MET A 150 6.44 -11.26 -11.33
C MET A 150 5.24 -11.68 -10.48
N ASP A 151 5.22 -12.93 -10.02
CA ASP A 151 4.14 -13.40 -9.14
C ASP A 151 4.11 -12.54 -7.87
N HIS A 152 2.91 -12.19 -7.42
CA HIS A 152 2.67 -11.37 -6.24
C HIS A 152 3.15 -9.90 -6.36
N VAL A 153 3.54 -9.44 -7.54
CA VAL A 153 3.86 -8.04 -7.82
C VAL A 153 2.76 -7.44 -8.67
N THR A 154 2.14 -6.38 -8.18
CA THR A 154 1.12 -5.62 -8.90
C THR A 154 1.61 -4.20 -9.16
N MET A 155 0.98 -3.51 -10.10
CA MET A 155 1.21 -2.09 -10.34
C MET A 155 -0.11 -1.34 -10.45
N SER A 156 -0.17 -0.19 -9.79
CA SER A 156 -1.31 0.71 -9.82
C SER A 156 -0.90 2.13 -10.25
N SER A 157 -1.87 2.90 -10.71
CA SER A 157 -1.60 4.26 -11.20
C SER A 157 -1.59 5.32 -10.11
N ASP A 158 -2.10 5.02 -8.92
CA ASP A 158 -2.44 6.03 -7.91
C ASP A 158 -3.25 7.20 -8.51
N ALA A 159 -4.11 6.90 -9.51
CA ALA A 159 -4.85 7.89 -10.28
C ALA A 159 -5.72 8.77 -9.37
N PHE A 160 -5.76 10.07 -9.70
CA PHE A 160 -6.41 11.12 -8.91
C PHE A 160 -5.83 11.34 -7.51
N GLY A 161 -4.78 10.60 -7.13
CA GLY A 161 -3.97 10.92 -5.95
C GLY A 161 -3.30 12.29 -6.13
N SER A 162 -3.46 13.18 -5.13
CA SER A 162 -2.83 14.50 -5.16
C SER A 162 -1.34 14.38 -4.89
N GLN A 163 -0.53 15.06 -5.71
CA GLN A 163 0.91 15.10 -5.58
C GLN A 163 1.38 16.54 -5.43
N PRO A 164 2.09 16.89 -4.34
CA PRO A 164 2.62 18.24 -4.17
C PRO A 164 3.73 18.51 -5.19
N ARG A 165 3.71 19.69 -5.77
CA ARG A 165 4.78 20.22 -6.60
C ARG A 165 5.66 21.16 -5.79
N PHE A 166 6.94 20.92 -5.80
CA PHE A 166 7.93 21.74 -5.11
C PHE A 166 8.76 22.55 -6.12
N ASN A 167 9.14 23.79 -5.76
CA ASN A 167 10.12 24.59 -6.49
C ASN A 167 11.55 24.16 -6.11
N ALA A 168 12.54 24.82 -6.69
CA ALA A 168 13.95 24.53 -6.42
C ALA A 168 14.37 24.82 -4.96
N GLU A 169 13.63 25.68 -4.28
CA GLU A 169 13.81 26.06 -2.86
C GLU A 169 13.11 25.09 -1.91
N GLY A 170 12.38 24.07 -2.41
CA GLY A 170 11.67 23.08 -1.62
C GLY A 170 10.30 23.55 -1.11
N GLU A 171 9.77 24.67 -1.59
CA GLU A 171 8.45 25.17 -1.23
C GLU A 171 7.36 24.52 -2.08
N CYS A 172 6.24 24.15 -1.47
CA CYS A 172 5.09 23.60 -2.19
C CYS A 172 4.38 24.71 -2.97
N VAL A 173 4.52 24.70 -4.30
CA VAL A 173 3.96 25.70 -5.21
C VAL A 173 2.65 25.28 -5.88
N GLY A 174 2.12 24.10 -5.54
CA GLY A 174 0.87 23.63 -6.09
C GLY A 174 0.68 22.13 -5.96
N LEU A 175 -0.40 21.64 -6.57
CA LEU A 175 -0.73 20.21 -6.63
C LEU A 175 -0.86 19.77 -8.09
N THR A 176 -0.49 18.55 -8.36
CA THR A 176 -0.82 17.81 -9.58
C THR A 176 -1.55 16.52 -9.22
N TYR A 177 -2.06 15.82 -10.21
CA TYR A 177 -2.80 14.57 -10.03
C TYR A 177 -2.19 13.50 -10.92
N ALA A 178 -2.01 12.31 -10.35
CA ALA A 178 -1.64 11.15 -11.14
C ALA A 178 -2.75 10.80 -12.14
N SER A 179 -2.36 10.38 -13.33
CA SER A 179 -3.31 9.99 -14.38
C SER A 179 -3.17 8.51 -14.70
N PRO A 180 -4.27 7.77 -14.91
CA PRO A 180 -4.22 6.34 -15.23
C PRO A 180 -3.48 6.05 -16.55
N LYS A 181 -3.35 7.03 -17.46
CA LYS A 181 -2.60 6.87 -18.71
C LYS A 181 -1.13 6.49 -18.50
N TYR A 182 -0.54 6.88 -17.38
CA TYR A 182 0.86 6.61 -17.07
C TYR A 182 1.11 5.18 -16.63
N LEU A 183 0.10 4.48 -16.11
CA LEU A 183 0.22 3.05 -15.84
C LEU A 183 0.56 2.29 -17.14
N HIS A 184 -0.16 2.57 -18.22
CA HIS A 184 0.07 1.93 -19.52
C HIS A 184 1.44 2.31 -20.15
N LYS A 185 1.98 3.47 -19.79
CA LYS A 185 3.32 3.89 -20.27
C LYS A 185 4.47 3.29 -19.47
N THR A 186 4.23 2.92 -18.19
CA THR A 186 5.28 2.40 -17.30
C THR A 186 5.50 0.89 -17.51
N ILE A 187 4.48 0.19 -17.97
CA ILE A 187 4.49 -1.25 -18.27
C ILE A 187 4.87 -1.47 -19.76
#